data_47766217763c5b2962c1f755a77495c3
#
_entry.id   47766217763c5b2962c1f755a77495c3
#
_cell.length_a   1.000
_cell.length_b   1.000
_cell.length_c   1.000
_cell.angle_alpha   90.00
_cell.angle_beta   90.00
_cell.angle_gamma   90.00
#
_symmetry.space_group_name_H-M   'P 1'
#
loop_
_entity.id
_entity.type
_entity.pdbx_description
1 polymer ?
#
loop_
_entity_poly.entity_id
_entity_poly.type
_entity_poly.pdbx_seq_one_letter_code
_entity_poly.pdbx_strand_id
1 'polypeptide(L)'
;MSAPPDLAAVKSYLLDLQDSICAALAEEDGGETFKTDEWTRPEGGGGRTRILTEGSVFEKAGVAFSHVTGTKLPPSATAHRPELAGKPWVAMGVSLVIHPRNPRVPTSHANVRFFCTTEPASAPSPHTPEPQPKATGQSMLEKAPVLPTPQKIAGEAPESSWSSSTAAPVWWFGGGFDLTPFYGYEEDCVHWHRTAREALAPFGSEHYPHFKKWCDDYFHLKHRSEPRGIGGVFFDDFSGLGFEQSFALMRAVGNAYIPAYRPIVARRKAAATNDSERDWQLYRRGRYAEFNLVWDRGTHFGLQSGGRTESILMSLPPLVRWDYGRVPAPGTEEHRLHTDFLRPRDWADLA
;
A
#
# COMPACT_ATOMS: atom_id res chain seq x y z
N MET A 1 -30.66 2.84 11.14
CA MET A 1 -29.83 2.41 10.00
C MET A 1 -28.58 3.28 10.05
N SER A 2 -27.38 2.71 10.01
CA SER A 2 -26.14 3.49 9.93
C SER A 2 -26.08 4.21 8.57
N ALA A 3 -25.55 5.43 8.57
CA ALA A 3 -25.32 6.18 7.33
C ALA A 3 -24.41 5.35 6.36
N PRO A 4 -24.58 5.51 5.05
CA PRO A 4 -23.72 4.86 4.08
C PRO A 4 -22.29 5.38 4.21
N PRO A 5 -21.26 4.56 3.81
CA PRO A 5 -19.87 5.00 3.82
C PRO A 5 -19.64 6.27 2.98
N ASP A 6 -18.95 7.25 3.55
CA ASP A 6 -18.53 8.46 2.83
C ASP A 6 -17.25 8.20 2.02
N LEU A 7 -17.44 7.79 0.75
CA LEU A 7 -16.36 7.50 -0.18
C LEU A 7 -15.53 8.75 -0.51
N ALA A 8 -16.15 9.92 -0.54
CA ALA A 8 -15.46 11.18 -0.86
C ALA A 8 -14.52 11.58 0.26
N ALA A 9 -14.95 11.48 1.53
CA ALA A 9 -14.09 11.74 2.68
C ALA A 9 -12.92 10.76 2.76
N VAL A 10 -13.13 9.46 2.48
CA VAL A 10 -12.05 8.46 2.43
C VAL A 10 -11.05 8.80 1.34
N LYS A 11 -11.52 9.12 0.12
CA LYS A 11 -10.64 9.48 -1.01
C LYS A 11 -9.82 10.73 -0.71
N SER A 12 -10.45 11.78 -0.20
CA SER A 12 -9.77 13.03 0.16
C SER A 12 -8.65 12.77 1.17
N TYR A 13 -8.97 12.08 2.27
CA TYR A 13 -7.97 11.73 3.28
C TYR A 13 -6.77 10.96 2.70
N LEU A 14 -7.02 9.97 1.84
CA LEU A 14 -5.94 9.16 1.26
C LEU A 14 -5.03 9.98 0.35
N LEU A 15 -5.58 10.93 -0.42
CA LEU A 15 -4.79 11.84 -1.24
C LEU A 15 -3.93 12.79 -0.40
N ASP A 16 -4.53 13.38 0.64
CA ASP A 16 -3.84 14.27 1.58
C ASP A 16 -2.73 13.51 2.34
N LEU A 17 -2.99 12.27 2.74
CA LEU A 17 -1.99 11.40 3.36
C LEU A 17 -0.82 11.14 2.43
N GLN A 18 -1.06 10.80 1.15
CA GLN A 18 0.00 10.61 0.17
C GLN A 18 0.84 11.88 0.02
N ASP A 19 0.22 13.04 -0.08
CA ASP A 19 0.91 14.32 -0.25
C ASP A 19 1.76 14.67 0.98
N SER A 20 1.21 14.48 2.19
CA SER A 20 1.91 14.72 3.45
C SER A 20 3.13 13.79 3.61
N ILE A 21 2.99 12.51 3.29
CA ILE A 21 4.09 11.55 3.35
C ILE A 21 5.19 11.91 2.35
N CYS A 22 4.83 12.21 1.10
CA CYS A 22 5.81 12.59 0.07
C CYS A 22 6.55 13.87 0.44
N ALA A 23 5.86 14.87 0.99
CA ALA A 23 6.47 16.12 1.44
C ALA A 23 7.49 15.88 2.57
N ALA A 24 7.10 15.11 3.59
CA ALA A 24 7.98 14.80 4.73
C ALA A 24 9.21 13.99 4.32
N LEU A 25 9.06 13.02 3.40
CA LEU A 25 10.18 12.23 2.91
C LEU A 25 11.09 13.03 1.97
N ALA A 26 10.56 13.91 1.12
CA ALA A 26 11.36 14.78 0.28
C ALA A 26 12.18 15.79 1.12
N GLU A 27 11.59 16.35 2.19
CA GLU A 27 12.31 17.19 3.15
C GLU A 27 13.45 16.42 3.83
N GLU A 28 13.20 15.18 4.23
CA GLU A 28 14.20 14.34 4.90
C GLU A 28 15.33 13.91 3.96
N ASP A 29 15.03 13.70 2.65
CA ASP A 29 16.03 13.39 1.62
C ASP A 29 16.92 14.60 1.32
N GLY A 30 16.35 15.79 1.21
CA GLY A 30 17.05 17.04 0.98
C GLY A 30 17.68 17.18 -0.43
N GLY A 31 17.56 16.17 -1.29
CA GLY A 31 18.13 16.14 -2.64
C GLY A 31 17.05 16.01 -3.72
N GLU A 32 16.45 14.89 -3.83
CA GLU A 32 15.49 14.55 -4.88
C GLU A 32 14.03 14.78 -4.46
N THR A 33 13.17 14.97 -5.46
CA THR A 33 11.72 15.12 -5.28
C THR A 33 10.95 13.95 -5.90
N PHE A 34 9.74 13.73 -5.43
CA PHE A 34 8.88 12.69 -5.98
C PHE A 34 8.37 13.05 -7.39
N LYS A 35 8.64 12.19 -8.35
CA LYS A 35 7.99 12.23 -9.68
C LYS A 35 6.60 11.64 -9.58
N THR A 36 5.61 12.29 -10.18
CA THR A 36 4.22 11.86 -10.18
C THR A 36 3.88 11.16 -11.49
N ASP A 37 3.20 10.04 -11.40
CA ASP A 37 2.68 9.26 -12.51
C ASP A 37 1.19 8.95 -12.23
N GLU A 38 0.31 9.60 -12.99
CA GLU A 38 -1.14 9.39 -12.93
C GLU A 38 -1.57 8.39 -13.98
N TRP A 39 -2.47 7.49 -13.60
CA TRP A 39 -2.93 6.43 -14.48
C TRP A 39 -4.42 6.14 -14.29
N THR A 40 -5.05 5.66 -15.34
CA THR A 40 -6.45 5.22 -15.37
C THR A 40 -6.54 3.77 -15.82
N ARG A 41 -7.65 3.10 -15.46
CA ARG A 41 -7.95 1.73 -15.86
C ARG A 41 -9.16 1.68 -16.79
N PRO A 42 -9.13 0.86 -17.84
CA PRO A 42 -10.30 0.64 -18.71
C PRO A 42 -11.51 0.09 -17.94
N GLU A 43 -11.27 -0.74 -16.91
CA GLU A 43 -12.31 -1.35 -16.08
C GLU A 43 -12.91 -0.39 -15.04
N GLY A 44 -12.34 0.79 -14.89
CA GLY A 44 -12.78 1.84 -14.00
C GLY A 44 -11.78 2.18 -12.89
N GLY A 45 -11.72 3.46 -12.60
CA GLY A 45 -10.81 4.02 -11.60
C GLY A 45 -9.41 4.31 -12.14
N GLY A 46 -8.45 4.45 -11.23
CA GLY A 46 -7.08 4.81 -11.54
C GLY A 46 -6.27 5.03 -10.28
N GLY A 47 -5.18 5.75 -10.40
CA GLY A 47 -4.33 6.07 -9.27
C GLY A 47 -3.28 7.13 -9.58
N ARG A 48 -2.55 7.48 -8.54
CA ARG A 48 -1.43 8.42 -8.56
C ARG A 48 -0.24 7.76 -7.86
N THR A 49 0.76 7.38 -8.63
CA THR A 49 2.00 6.81 -8.11
C THR A 49 3.05 7.91 -8.01
N ARG A 50 3.68 8.03 -6.86
CA ARG A 50 4.75 8.99 -6.61
C ARG A 50 6.03 8.23 -6.30
N ILE A 51 7.09 8.49 -7.06
CA ILE A 51 8.37 7.77 -6.98
C ILE A 51 9.51 8.78 -6.82
N LEU A 52 10.34 8.56 -5.81
CA LEU A 52 11.66 9.15 -5.64
C LEU A 52 12.70 8.05 -5.89
N THR A 53 13.66 8.32 -6.75
CA THR A 53 14.78 7.42 -7.06
C THR A 53 16.08 8.17 -6.99
N GLU A 54 17.15 7.47 -6.61
CA GLU A 54 18.53 8.00 -6.53
C GLU A 54 18.67 9.23 -5.61
N GLY A 55 17.80 9.32 -4.57
CA GLY A 55 17.89 10.38 -3.57
C GLY A 55 19.12 10.28 -2.69
N SER A 56 19.39 11.34 -1.94
CA SER A 56 20.54 11.40 -1.03
C SER A 56 20.40 10.45 0.15
N VAL A 57 19.18 10.32 0.70
CA VAL A 57 18.83 9.42 1.80
C VAL A 57 18.11 8.18 1.31
N PHE A 58 17.15 8.35 0.38
CA PHE A 58 16.32 7.27 -0.12
C PHE A 58 16.78 6.85 -1.53
N GLU A 59 17.33 5.64 -1.62
CA GLU A 59 17.72 5.07 -2.91
C GLU A 59 16.49 4.83 -3.80
N LYS A 60 15.37 4.43 -3.18
CA LYS A 60 14.05 4.35 -3.81
C LYS A 60 12.95 4.54 -2.76
N ALA A 61 12.01 5.40 -3.04
CA ALA A 61 10.81 5.57 -2.24
C ALA A 61 9.59 5.60 -3.16
N GLY A 62 8.63 4.73 -2.92
CA GLY A 62 7.39 4.69 -3.67
C GLY A 62 6.18 4.90 -2.77
N VAL A 63 5.29 5.83 -3.13
CA VAL A 63 4.02 6.10 -2.43
C VAL A 63 2.92 6.12 -3.48
N ALA A 64 2.08 5.10 -3.50
CA ALA A 64 1.01 4.95 -4.47
C ALA A 64 -0.36 5.11 -3.84
N PHE A 65 -1.16 6.00 -4.38
CA PHE A 65 -2.60 6.06 -4.18
C PHE A 65 -3.29 5.28 -5.30
N SER A 66 -4.31 4.50 -4.96
CA SER A 66 -5.21 3.84 -5.91
C SER A 66 -6.67 4.05 -5.51
N HIS A 67 -7.51 4.24 -6.52
CA HIS A 67 -8.96 4.26 -6.41
C HIS A 67 -9.50 3.45 -7.59
N VAL A 68 -9.83 2.21 -7.37
CA VAL A 68 -10.22 1.27 -8.41
C VAL A 68 -11.63 0.76 -8.16
N THR A 69 -12.36 0.55 -9.25
CA THR A 69 -13.71 -0.01 -9.22
C THR A 69 -13.78 -1.26 -10.09
N GLY A 70 -14.76 -2.08 -9.84
CA GLY A 70 -15.01 -3.25 -10.67
C GLY A 70 -16.45 -3.71 -10.55
N THR A 71 -16.97 -4.31 -11.61
CA THR A 71 -18.34 -4.86 -11.65
C THR A 71 -18.41 -6.25 -11.01
N LYS A 72 -17.25 -6.91 -10.82
CA LYS A 72 -17.16 -8.27 -10.29
C LYS A 72 -15.83 -8.48 -9.58
N LEU A 73 -15.86 -9.02 -8.36
CA LEU A 73 -14.65 -9.36 -7.63
C LEU A 73 -13.96 -10.59 -8.21
N PRO A 74 -12.62 -10.63 -8.25
CA PRO A 74 -11.88 -11.82 -8.66
C PRO A 74 -12.08 -12.98 -7.67
N PRO A 75 -11.96 -14.23 -8.11
CA PRO A 75 -12.15 -15.42 -7.26
C PRO A 75 -11.25 -15.42 -6.01
N SER A 76 -10.04 -14.90 -6.12
CA SER A 76 -9.11 -14.78 -4.98
C SER A 76 -9.62 -13.88 -3.86
N ALA A 77 -10.42 -12.86 -4.18
CA ALA A 77 -11.02 -11.96 -3.19
C ALA A 77 -12.31 -12.52 -2.57
N THR A 78 -12.96 -13.49 -3.22
CA THR A 78 -14.23 -14.09 -2.76
C THR A 78 -14.06 -15.47 -2.12
N ALA A 79 -12.83 -16.03 -2.13
CA ALA A 79 -12.56 -17.35 -1.57
C ALA A 79 -12.98 -17.51 -0.09
N HIS A 80 -12.85 -16.45 0.71
CA HIS A 80 -13.25 -16.40 2.12
C HIS A 80 -14.54 -15.60 2.37
N ARG A 81 -15.13 -15.02 1.30
CA ARG A 81 -16.32 -14.19 1.34
C ARG A 81 -17.21 -14.44 0.12
N PRO A 82 -17.81 -15.64 0.01
CA PRO A 82 -18.62 -16.02 -1.14
C PRO A 82 -19.84 -15.10 -1.35
N GLU A 83 -20.33 -14.43 -0.29
CA GLU A 83 -21.43 -13.46 -0.32
C GLU A 83 -21.11 -12.19 -1.13
N LEU A 84 -19.84 -11.95 -1.43
CA LEU A 84 -19.38 -10.82 -2.25
C LEU A 84 -19.29 -11.17 -3.74
N ALA A 85 -19.43 -12.43 -4.10
CA ALA A 85 -19.31 -12.88 -5.48
C ALA A 85 -20.33 -12.16 -6.38
N GLY A 86 -19.84 -11.60 -7.48
CA GLY A 86 -20.69 -10.91 -8.47
C GLY A 86 -21.16 -9.50 -8.07
N LYS A 87 -20.80 -8.98 -6.89
CA LYS A 87 -21.14 -7.61 -6.49
C LYS A 87 -20.16 -6.61 -7.09
N PRO A 88 -20.64 -5.46 -7.56
CA PRO A 88 -19.79 -4.32 -7.90
C PRO A 88 -19.08 -3.80 -6.64
N TRP A 89 -17.91 -3.20 -6.81
CA TRP A 89 -17.08 -2.80 -5.68
C TRP A 89 -16.20 -1.59 -6.00
N VAL A 90 -15.75 -0.93 -4.94
CA VAL A 90 -14.74 0.10 -4.93
C VAL A 90 -13.67 -0.26 -3.89
N ALA A 91 -12.41 -0.06 -4.25
CA ALA A 91 -11.30 -0.15 -3.32
C ALA A 91 -10.40 1.08 -3.47
N MET A 92 -10.00 1.65 -2.34
CA MET A 92 -9.12 2.81 -2.28
C MET A 92 -8.02 2.56 -1.26
N GLY A 93 -6.82 3.08 -1.53
CA GLY A 93 -5.75 2.97 -0.55
C GLY A 93 -4.51 3.77 -0.92
N VAL A 94 -3.66 3.96 0.08
CA VAL A 94 -2.28 4.38 -0.06
C VAL A 94 -1.39 3.23 0.38
N SER A 95 -0.43 2.87 -0.44
CA SER A 95 0.62 1.90 -0.14
C SER A 95 1.98 2.52 -0.41
N LEU A 96 2.94 2.27 0.47
CA LEU A 96 4.29 2.80 0.32
C LEU A 96 5.35 1.80 0.74
N VAL A 97 6.51 1.92 0.12
CA VAL A 97 7.74 1.24 0.54
C VAL A 97 8.92 2.19 0.34
N ILE A 98 9.75 2.30 1.38
CA ILE A 98 10.91 3.18 1.41
C ILE A 98 12.17 2.34 1.57
N HIS A 99 13.06 2.41 0.58
CA HIS A 99 14.36 1.74 0.56
C HIS A 99 15.48 2.78 0.74
N PRO A 100 16.04 2.91 1.95
CA PRO A 100 17.08 3.90 2.23
C PRO A 100 18.43 3.46 1.65
N ARG A 101 19.27 4.43 1.30
CA ARG A 101 20.62 4.20 0.80
C ARG A 101 21.53 3.66 1.89
N ASN A 102 21.52 4.30 3.08
CA ASN A 102 22.34 3.91 4.21
C ASN A 102 21.86 2.59 4.84
N PRO A 103 22.71 1.55 4.99
CA PRO A 103 22.35 0.27 5.62
C PRO A 103 21.89 0.38 7.08
N ARG A 104 22.22 1.47 7.78
CA ARG A 104 21.81 1.70 9.17
C ARG A 104 20.38 2.22 9.28
N VAL A 105 19.79 2.72 8.18
CA VAL A 105 18.38 3.10 8.11
C VAL A 105 17.56 1.89 7.66
N PRO A 106 16.48 1.52 8.38
CA PRO A 106 15.64 0.39 7.99
C PRO A 106 14.76 0.70 6.77
N THR A 107 14.44 -0.33 5.98
CA THR A 107 13.32 -0.29 5.05
C THR A 107 12.01 -0.20 5.83
N SER A 108 11.05 0.57 5.36
CA SER A 108 9.71 0.65 5.94
C SER A 108 8.63 0.44 4.90
N HIS A 109 7.52 -0.12 5.32
CA HIS A 109 6.30 -0.30 4.54
C HIS A 109 5.12 0.25 5.34
N ALA A 110 4.16 0.85 4.65
CA ALA A 110 2.85 1.14 5.20
C ALA A 110 1.78 0.96 4.13
N ASN A 111 0.59 0.63 4.60
CA ASN A 111 -0.60 0.55 3.77
C ASN A 111 -1.81 0.96 4.59
N VAL A 112 -2.69 1.78 4.03
CA VAL A 112 -4.03 2.02 4.56
C VAL A 112 -5.00 1.95 3.40
N ARG A 113 -6.12 1.23 3.60
CA ARG A 113 -7.06 0.91 2.53
C ARG A 113 -8.49 0.84 3.00
N PHE A 114 -9.38 1.06 2.09
CA PHE A 114 -10.82 0.93 2.25
C PHE A 114 -11.40 0.11 1.11
N PHE A 115 -12.36 -0.74 1.43
CA PHE A 115 -13.14 -1.52 0.48
C PHE A 115 -14.64 -1.34 0.77
N CYS A 116 -15.44 -1.28 -0.30
CA CYS A 116 -16.89 -1.24 -0.18
C CYS A 116 -17.54 -1.91 -1.39
N THR A 117 -18.60 -2.72 -1.17
CA THR A 117 -19.47 -3.14 -2.25
C THR A 117 -20.37 -1.95 -2.66
N THR A 118 -20.59 -1.82 -3.96
CA THR A 118 -21.48 -0.79 -4.52
C THR A 118 -22.71 -1.46 -5.13
N GLU A 119 -23.72 -0.68 -5.44
CA GLU A 119 -24.83 -1.17 -6.24
C GLU A 119 -24.44 -1.27 -7.71
N PRO A 120 -25.09 -2.16 -8.49
CA PRO A 120 -24.94 -2.14 -9.94
C PRO A 120 -25.32 -0.75 -10.46
N ALA A 121 -24.48 -0.16 -11.30
CA ALA A 121 -24.84 1.08 -11.99
C ALA A 121 -26.19 0.84 -12.69
N SER A 122 -27.18 1.68 -12.42
CA SER A 122 -28.45 1.65 -13.14
C SER A 122 -28.14 1.74 -14.64
N ALA A 123 -28.70 0.82 -15.44
CA ALA A 123 -28.55 0.88 -16.89
C ALA A 123 -28.94 2.28 -17.35
N PRO A 124 -28.16 2.91 -18.27
CA PRO A 124 -28.55 4.19 -18.81
C PRO A 124 -29.96 4.06 -19.39
N SER A 125 -30.86 4.97 -19.00
CA SER A 125 -32.21 5.02 -19.60
C SER A 125 -32.06 4.99 -21.11
N PRO A 126 -32.87 4.18 -21.82
CA PRO A 126 -32.77 4.12 -23.26
C PRO A 126 -33.04 5.52 -23.82
N HIS A 127 -31.99 6.16 -24.28
CA HIS A 127 -32.14 7.42 -25.04
C HIS A 127 -33.01 7.12 -26.24
N THR A 128 -34.14 7.81 -26.34
CA THR A 128 -34.94 7.88 -27.56
C THR A 128 -33.99 8.34 -28.68
N PRO A 129 -33.82 7.58 -29.77
CA PRO A 129 -32.89 7.97 -30.82
C PRO A 129 -33.41 9.25 -31.49
N GLU A 130 -32.60 10.31 -31.47
CA GLU A 130 -32.79 11.48 -32.30
C GLU A 130 -32.77 11.09 -33.78
N PRO A 131 -33.67 11.62 -34.62
CA PRO A 131 -33.72 11.21 -36.03
C PRO A 131 -32.43 11.63 -36.78
N GLN A 132 -31.74 10.66 -37.33
CA GLN A 132 -30.54 10.90 -38.13
C GLN A 132 -30.90 11.65 -39.45
N PRO A 133 -30.11 12.64 -39.87
CA PRO A 133 -30.26 13.25 -41.18
C PRO A 133 -29.82 12.23 -42.28
N LYS A 134 -30.64 12.12 -43.31
CA LYS A 134 -30.43 11.22 -44.46
C LYS A 134 -29.17 11.60 -45.22
N ALA A 135 -28.26 10.64 -45.36
CA ALA A 135 -27.09 10.75 -46.20
C ALA A 135 -27.44 10.68 -47.69
N THR A 136 -27.03 11.66 -48.48
CA THR A 136 -26.99 11.62 -49.93
C THR A 136 -25.56 11.47 -50.42
N GLY A 137 -25.30 10.39 -51.16
CA GLY A 137 -24.51 10.31 -52.39
C GLY A 137 -22.97 10.27 -52.30
N GLN A 138 -22.45 9.09 -52.54
CA GLN A 138 -21.32 8.69 -53.40
C GLN A 138 -19.97 9.46 -53.34
N SER A 139 -18.89 8.73 -53.04
CA SER A 139 -17.82 8.41 -54.02
C SER A 139 -16.75 7.49 -53.38
N MET A 140 -16.43 6.44 -54.10
CA MET A 140 -15.28 5.53 -53.87
C MET A 140 -13.95 6.26 -54.06
N LEU A 141 -12.97 5.98 -53.18
CA LEU A 141 -11.58 5.77 -53.53
C LEU A 141 -10.81 5.12 -52.38
N GLU A 142 -10.22 3.99 -52.66
CA GLU A 142 -9.31 3.23 -51.78
C GLU A 142 -8.12 4.05 -51.31
N LYS A 143 -7.75 3.92 -50.04
CA LYS A 143 -6.35 3.90 -49.58
C LYS A 143 -6.23 3.41 -48.12
N ALA A 144 -5.25 2.56 -47.92
CA ALA A 144 -4.62 1.96 -46.74
C ALA A 144 -4.97 2.45 -45.32
N PRO A 145 -4.93 1.54 -44.31
CA PRO A 145 -5.37 1.82 -42.96
C PRO A 145 -4.36 2.70 -42.19
N VAL A 146 -4.80 3.87 -41.78
CA VAL A 146 -4.13 4.72 -40.83
C VAL A 146 -4.67 4.34 -39.45
N LEU A 147 -3.77 4.02 -38.52
CA LEU A 147 -4.10 3.74 -37.12
C LEU A 147 -4.80 4.98 -36.47
N PRO A 148 -5.88 4.79 -35.74
CA PRO A 148 -6.59 5.92 -35.13
C PRO A 148 -5.80 6.51 -33.98
N THR A 149 -5.66 7.84 -34.01
CA THR A 149 -5.19 8.66 -32.90
C THR A 149 -6.16 8.56 -31.72
N PRO A 150 -5.67 8.49 -30.46
CA PRO A 150 -6.57 8.38 -29.31
C PRO A 150 -7.41 9.66 -29.17
N GLN A 151 -8.72 9.54 -29.29
CA GLN A 151 -9.67 10.58 -28.92
C GLN A 151 -9.69 10.72 -27.40
N LYS A 152 -9.50 11.95 -26.91
CA LYS A 152 -9.80 12.35 -25.54
C LYS A 152 -11.27 12.06 -25.24
N ILE A 153 -11.53 11.07 -24.41
CA ILE A 153 -12.84 10.87 -23.80
C ILE A 153 -12.81 11.64 -22.48
N ALA A 154 -13.36 12.85 -22.51
CA ALA A 154 -13.78 13.55 -21.30
C ALA A 154 -15.08 12.90 -20.81
N GLY A 155 -15.00 12.15 -19.73
CA GLY A 155 -16.13 11.56 -19.06
C GLY A 155 -15.76 11.35 -17.60
N GLU A 156 -16.08 12.35 -16.75
CA GLU A 156 -16.13 12.12 -15.31
C GLU A 156 -17.14 11.00 -15.05
N ALA A 157 -16.70 9.96 -14.34
CA ALA A 157 -17.61 8.93 -13.87
C ALA A 157 -18.68 9.59 -12.98
N PRO A 158 -19.96 9.29 -13.17
CA PRO A 158 -21.01 9.89 -12.35
C PRO A 158 -20.78 9.53 -10.89
N GLU A 159 -20.86 10.53 -10.02
CA GLU A 159 -20.96 10.33 -8.57
C GLU A 159 -22.17 9.43 -8.33
N SER A 160 -21.95 8.24 -7.76
CA SER A 160 -23.00 7.25 -7.54
C SER A 160 -24.01 7.78 -6.53
N SER A 161 -25.15 8.23 -7.02
CA SER A 161 -26.33 8.47 -6.19
C SER A 161 -26.86 7.12 -5.69
N TRP A 162 -26.86 6.90 -4.39
CA TRP A 162 -27.38 5.70 -3.75
C TRP A 162 -28.90 5.62 -3.95
N SER A 163 -29.34 4.73 -4.81
CA SER A 163 -30.77 4.40 -4.92
C SER A 163 -31.07 3.18 -4.03
N SER A 164 -32.24 3.15 -3.44
CA SER A 164 -32.71 2.26 -2.37
C SER A 164 -32.70 0.77 -2.76
N SER A 165 -31.58 0.07 -2.57
CA SER A 165 -31.51 -1.39 -2.46
C SER A 165 -31.70 -1.82 -0.99
N THR A 166 -32.31 -2.97 -0.77
CA THR A 166 -32.70 -3.45 0.57
C THR A 166 -31.53 -4.03 1.39
N ALA A 167 -30.33 -4.16 0.84
CA ALA A 167 -29.16 -4.69 1.52
C ALA A 167 -28.11 -3.58 1.75
N ALA A 168 -27.71 -3.37 3.01
CA ALA A 168 -26.62 -2.44 3.34
C ALA A 168 -25.32 -2.84 2.63
N PRO A 169 -24.48 -1.86 2.20
CA PRO A 169 -23.20 -2.15 1.59
C PRO A 169 -22.28 -2.88 2.58
N VAL A 170 -21.52 -3.83 2.07
CA VAL A 170 -20.45 -4.48 2.85
C VAL A 170 -19.19 -3.66 2.67
N TRP A 171 -18.61 -3.21 3.76
CA TRP A 171 -17.39 -2.38 3.74
C TRP A 171 -16.44 -2.76 4.88
N TRP A 172 -15.16 -2.46 4.69
CA TRP A 172 -14.15 -2.56 5.74
C TRP A 172 -12.94 -1.68 5.46
N PHE A 173 -12.18 -1.44 6.51
CA PHE A 173 -10.86 -0.83 6.44
C PHE A 173 -9.77 -1.89 6.67
N GLY A 174 -8.59 -1.64 6.14
CA GLY A 174 -7.39 -2.38 6.42
C GLY A 174 -6.20 -1.45 6.44
N GLY A 175 -5.10 -1.89 7.02
CA GLY A 175 -3.90 -1.08 7.06
C GLY A 175 -2.84 -1.61 7.99
N GLY A 176 -1.83 -0.76 8.19
CA GLY A 176 -0.71 -1.03 9.06
C GLY A 176 0.58 -0.45 8.53
N PHE A 177 1.62 -0.61 9.33
CA PHE A 177 2.98 -0.31 8.93
C PHE A 177 3.96 -1.25 9.65
N ASP A 178 5.05 -1.60 8.99
CA ASP A 178 6.09 -2.48 9.51
C ASP A 178 7.48 -2.03 9.11
N LEU A 179 8.48 -2.39 9.94
CA LEU A 179 9.85 -1.98 9.82
C LEU A 179 10.76 -3.18 9.56
N THR A 180 11.65 -3.04 8.57
CA THR A 180 12.61 -4.07 8.16
C THR A 180 14.05 -3.55 8.31
N PRO A 181 14.66 -3.68 9.49
CA PRO A 181 16.04 -3.26 9.69
C PRO A 181 17.04 -4.24 9.07
N PHE A 182 18.21 -3.71 8.71
CA PHE A 182 19.40 -4.48 8.33
C PHE A 182 20.35 -4.64 9.49
N TYR A 183 20.31 -3.70 10.44
CA TYR A 183 20.98 -3.69 11.73
C TYR A 183 19.99 -3.33 12.82
N GLY A 184 20.02 -4.04 13.93
CA GLY A 184 19.05 -3.87 15.00
C GLY A 184 19.48 -2.77 15.99
N TYR A 185 18.53 -1.85 16.25
CA TYR A 185 18.63 -0.81 17.29
C TYR A 185 17.39 -0.87 18.17
N GLU A 186 17.56 -1.19 19.44
CA GLU A 186 16.43 -1.39 20.35
C GLU A 186 15.59 -0.12 20.49
N GLU A 187 16.23 1.03 20.60
CA GLU A 187 15.58 2.33 20.72
C GLU A 187 14.69 2.65 19.50
N ASP A 188 15.08 2.23 18.30
CA ASP A 188 14.29 2.42 17.07
C ASP A 188 13.08 1.49 17.08
N CYS A 189 13.25 0.23 17.52
CA CYS A 189 12.16 -0.72 17.67
C CYS A 189 11.14 -0.26 18.71
N VAL A 190 11.61 0.21 19.85
CA VAL A 190 10.77 0.76 20.95
C VAL A 190 9.98 1.97 20.46
N HIS A 191 10.65 2.93 19.82
CA HIS A 191 10.00 4.13 19.28
C HIS A 191 8.92 3.77 18.24
N TRP A 192 9.23 2.88 17.30
CA TRP A 192 8.31 2.42 16.26
C TRP A 192 7.03 1.82 16.85
N HIS A 193 7.19 0.89 17.77
CA HIS A 193 6.08 0.19 18.39
C HIS A 193 5.28 1.04 19.38
N ARG A 194 5.93 1.94 20.12
CA ARG A 194 5.23 2.91 21.01
C ARG A 194 4.37 3.87 20.21
N THR A 195 4.90 4.40 19.10
CA THR A 195 4.11 5.27 18.21
C THR A 195 2.88 4.56 17.66
N ALA A 196 3.01 3.27 17.27
CA ALA A 196 1.87 2.47 16.83
C ALA A 196 0.84 2.25 17.95
N ARG A 197 1.29 1.93 19.17
CA ARG A 197 0.42 1.73 20.34
C ARG A 197 -0.32 3.01 20.71
N GLU A 198 0.36 4.13 20.75
CA GLU A 198 -0.22 5.43 21.06
C GLU A 198 -1.29 5.85 20.03
N ALA A 199 -1.05 5.59 18.75
CA ALA A 199 -2.04 5.85 17.69
C ALA A 199 -3.32 5.03 17.86
N LEU A 200 -3.22 3.82 18.38
CA LEU A 200 -4.37 2.91 18.56
C LEU A 200 -5.05 3.06 19.93
N ALA A 201 -4.39 3.62 20.92
CA ALA A 201 -4.90 3.74 22.29
C ALA A 201 -6.30 4.39 22.40
N PRO A 202 -6.67 5.42 21.61
CA PRO A 202 -8.01 6.01 21.68
C PRO A 202 -9.16 5.07 21.28
N PHE A 203 -8.87 3.96 20.59
CA PHE A 203 -9.87 3.03 20.06
C PHE A 203 -10.04 1.77 20.92
N GLY A 204 -9.16 1.54 21.88
CA GLY A 204 -9.16 0.39 22.78
C GLY A 204 -7.77 -0.21 22.97
N SER A 205 -7.45 -0.61 24.16
CA SER A 205 -6.11 -1.15 24.51
C SER A 205 -5.81 -2.50 23.86
N GLU A 206 -6.84 -3.23 23.43
CA GLU A 206 -6.76 -4.54 22.77
C GLU A 206 -6.28 -4.47 21.32
N HIS A 207 -6.45 -3.31 20.65
CA HIS A 207 -6.13 -3.20 19.21
C HIS A 207 -4.63 -3.33 18.93
N TYR A 208 -3.78 -2.67 19.71
CA TYR A 208 -2.34 -2.76 19.48
C TYR A 208 -1.79 -4.18 19.61
N PRO A 209 -1.99 -4.93 20.72
CA PRO A 209 -1.46 -6.29 20.81
C PRO A 209 -2.05 -7.24 19.76
N HIS A 210 -3.33 -7.09 19.41
CA HIS A 210 -3.97 -7.87 18.36
C HIS A 210 -3.36 -7.59 16.97
N PHE A 211 -3.24 -6.33 16.59
CA PHE A 211 -2.71 -5.94 15.28
C PHE A 211 -1.19 -6.16 15.17
N LYS A 212 -0.47 -6.04 16.28
CA LYS A 212 0.96 -6.39 16.37
C LYS A 212 1.16 -7.87 16.13
N LYS A 213 0.40 -8.72 16.80
CA LYS A 213 0.47 -10.17 16.58
C LYS A 213 0.12 -10.54 15.13
N TRP A 214 -0.92 -9.92 14.58
CA TRP A 214 -1.30 -10.16 13.18
C TRP A 214 -0.21 -9.73 12.21
N CYS A 215 0.47 -8.60 12.47
CA CYS A 215 1.62 -8.13 11.70
C CYS A 215 2.77 -9.16 11.73
N ASP A 216 3.13 -9.68 12.89
CA ASP A 216 4.19 -10.69 13.05
C ASP A 216 3.86 -11.98 12.29
N ASP A 217 2.60 -12.44 12.37
CA ASP A 217 2.15 -13.66 11.69
C ASP A 217 2.11 -13.48 10.16
N TYR A 218 1.70 -12.29 9.69
CA TYR A 218 1.57 -12.01 8.26
C TYR A 218 2.92 -11.81 7.57
N PHE A 219 3.79 -10.97 8.13
CA PHE A 219 5.10 -10.65 7.53
C PHE A 219 6.18 -11.66 7.88
N HIS A 220 5.87 -12.94 7.68
CA HIS A 220 6.76 -14.08 7.94
C HIS A 220 7.11 -14.82 6.65
N LEU A 221 8.40 -15.01 6.39
CA LEU A 221 8.91 -15.79 5.26
C LEU A 221 8.89 -17.28 5.64
N LYS A 222 7.81 -17.99 5.30
CA LYS A 222 7.60 -19.40 5.70
C LYS A 222 8.73 -20.32 5.23
N HIS A 223 9.23 -20.12 4.01
CA HIS A 223 10.32 -20.91 3.42
C HIS A 223 11.71 -20.59 3.99
N ARG A 224 11.81 -19.52 4.80
CA ARG A 224 13.03 -19.15 5.53
C ARG A 224 12.91 -19.35 7.03
N SER A 225 11.69 -19.59 7.53
CA SER A 225 11.36 -19.64 8.97
C SER A 225 11.85 -18.38 9.72
N GLU A 226 11.72 -17.21 9.09
CA GLU A 226 12.12 -15.95 9.69
C GLU A 226 11.09 -14.82 9.42
N PRO A 227 10.91 -13.85 10.34
CA PRO A 227 10.15 -12.64 10.09
C PRO A 227 10.83 -11.77 9.02
N ARG A 228 10.04 -11.00 8.27
CA ARG A 228 10.56 -10.00 7.32
C ARG A 228 11.34 -8.89 8.02
N GLY A 229 10.87 -8.45 9.19
CA GLY A 229 11.44 -7.40 10.02
C GLY A 229 11.03 -7.53 11.48
N ILE A 230 10.99 -6.39 12.18
CA ILE A 230 10.63 -6.32 13.60
C ILE A 230 9.12 -6.13 13.81
N GLY A 231 8.32 -6.19 12.74
CA GLY A 231 6.88 -5.99 12.75
C GLY A 231 6.46 -4.53 12.88
N GLY A 232 5.35 -4.34 13.49
CA GLY A 232 4.61 -3.10 13.65
C GLY A 232 3.15 -3.42 13.94
N VAL A 233 2.23 -2.91 13.13
CA VAL A 233 0.79 -3.23 13.22
C VAL A 233 0.22 -3.55 11.85
N PHE A 234 -0.72 -4.50 11.82
CA PHE A 234 -1.45 -4.88 10.61
C PHE A 234 -2.87 -5.29 10.97
N PHE A 235 -3.85 -4.80 10.22
CA PHE A 235 -5.26 -5.18 10.32
C PHE A 235 -5.90 -5.24 8.94
N ASP A 236 -6.93 -6.06 8.82
CA ASP A 236 -7.75 -6.22 7.62
C ASP A 236 -9.20 -6.50 7.99
N ASP A 237 -10.11 -6.39 7.03
CA ASP A 237 -11.55 -6.65 7.24
C ASP A 237 -12.14 -5.93 8.48
N PHE A 238 -11.61 -4.74 8.83
CA PHE A 238 -11.97 -4.04 10.06
C PHE A 238 -13.19 -3.14 9.87
N SER A 239 -14.29 -3.48 10.51
CA SER A 239 -15.55 -2.72 10.52
C SER A 239 -16.27 -2.71 11.87
N GLY A 240 -15.67 -3.35 12.88
CA GLY A 240 -16.31 -3.64 14.18
C GLY A 240 -16.70 -2.43 15.02
N LEU A 241 -16.10 -1.26 14.78
CA LEU A 241 -16.44 -0.02 15.51
C LEU A 241 -17.48 0.86 14.79
N GLY A 242 -18.07 0.38 13.68
CA GLY A 242 -18.86 1.21 12.79
C GLY A 242 -17.99 2.12 11.91
N PHE A 243 -18.61 2.73 10.87
CA PHE A 243 -17.85 3.42 9.82
C PHE A 243 -16.97 4.55 10.36
N GLU A 244 -17.54 5.48 11.11
CA GLU A 244 -16.85 6.68 11.58
C GLU A 244 -15.62 6.34 12.46
N GLN A 245 -15.79 5.42 13.42
CA GLN A 245 -14.71 5.03 14.33
C GLN A 245 -13.66 4.15 13.63
N SER A 246 -14.07 3.25 12.72
CA SER A 246 -13.15 2.45 11.93
C SER A 246 -12.34 3.31 10.96
N PHE A 247 -12.97 4.33 10.37
CA PHE A 247 -12.29 5.33 9.55
C PHE A 247 -11.32 6.18 10.39
N ALA A 248 -11.71 6.60 11.59
CA ALA A 248 -10.85 7.33 12.51
C ALA A 248 -9.62 6.50 12.93
N LEU A 249 -9.79 5.20 13.21
CA LEU A 249 -8.69 4.28 13.52
C LEU A 249 -7.73 4.16 12.33
N MET A 250 -8.24 3.95 11.12
CA MET A 250 -7.41 3.86 9.92
C MET A 250 -6.63 5.16 9.69
N ARG A 251 -7.25 6.33 9.91
CA ARG A 251 -6.58 7.64 9.85
C ARG A 251 -5.49 7.78 10.91
N ALA A 252 -5.73 7.33 12.14
CA ALA A 252 -4.74 7.37 13.20
C ALA A 252 -3.50 6.55 12.85
N VAL A 253 -3.69 5.34 12.30
CA VAL A 253 -2.59 4.50 11.83
C VAL A 253 -1.83 5.15 10.67
N GLY A 254 -2.53 5.68 9.66
CA GLY A 254 -1.90 6.36 8.54
C GLY A 254 -1.08 7.58 8.97
N ASN A 255 -1.64 8.42 9.83
CA ASN A 255 -0.99 9.63 10.34
C ASN A 255 0.20 9.33 11.25
N ALA A 256 0.23 8.17 11.90
CA ALA A 256 1.33 7.75 12.77
C ALA A 256 2.60 7.34 12.01
N TYR A 257 2.51 7.05 10.70
CA TYR A 257 3.65 6.55 9.92
C TYR A 257 4.85 7.50 9.91
N ILE A 258 4.66 8.77 9.56
CA ILE A 258 5.76 9.75 9.54
C ILE A 258 6.34 10.00 10.93
N PRO A 259 5.55 10.23 11.99
CA PRO A 259 6.07 10.29 13.37
C PRO A 259 6.86 9.05 13.80
N ALA A 260 6.48 7.85 13.32
CA ALA A 260 7.21 6.62 13.62
C ALA A 260 8.52 6.49 12.84
N TYR A 261 8.54 6.85 11.54
CA TYR A 261 9.68 6.57 10.66
C TYR A 261 10.72 7.70 10.62
N ARG A 262 10.30 8.95 10.49
CA ARG A 262 11.20 10.11 10.30
C ARG A 262 12.25 10.24 11.40
N PRO A 263 11.96 10.08 12.71
CA PRO A 263 12.99 10.16 13.75
C PRO A 263 14.05 9.06 13.65
N ILE A 264 13.69 7.87 13.16
CA ILE A 264 14.64 6.78 12.93
C ILE A 264 15.59 7.14 11.78
N VAL A 265 15.04 7.64 10.67
CA VAL A 265 15.85 8.12 9.53
C VAL A 265 16.82 9.21 9.98
N ALA A 266 16.34 10.22 10.70
CA ALA A 266 17.14 11.35 11.17
C ALA A 266 18.33 10.90 12.04
N ARG A 267 18.12 9.89 12.90
CA ARG A 267 19.19 9.33 13.75
C ARG A 267 20.23 8.54 12.96
N ARG A 268 19.84 7.88 11.88
CA ARG A 268 20.66 6.85 11.21
C ARG A 268 21.25 7.28 9.87
N LYS A 269 20.65 8.22 9.16
CA LYS A 269 21.03 8.59 7.77
C LYS A 269 22.48 9.07 7.62
N ALA A 270 23.06 9.68 8.65
CA ALA A 270 24.42 10.19 8.65
C ALA A 270 25.46 9.19 9.22
N ALA A 271 25.04 7.98 9.62
CA ALA A 271 25.95 6.99 10.13
C ALA A 271 26.99 6.59 9.06
N ALA A 272 28.27 6.53 9.47
CA ALA A 272 29.30 6.00 8.58
C ALA A 272 29.04 4.53 8.27
N THR A 273 29.25 4.14 7.03
CA THR A 273 29.03 2.79 6.54
C THR A 273 30.16 2.35 5.60
N ASN A 274 30.27 1.05 5.37
CA ASN A 274 31.28 0.46 4.50
C ASN A 274 30.67 -0.54 3.49
N ASP A 275 31.48 -1.05 2.57
CA ASP A 275 31.03 -1.96 1.52
C ASP A 275 30.45 -3.28 2.05
N SER A 276 30.97 -3.79 3.18
CA SER A 276 30.46 -5.01 3.80
C SER A 276 29.02 -4.81 4.35
N GLU A 277 28.76 -3.66 4.95
CA GLU A 277 27.41 -3.30 5.43
C GLU A 277 26.43 -3.09 4.25
N ARG A 278 26.91 -2.47 3.17
CA ARG A 278 26.12 -2.36 1.95
C ARG A 278 25.81 -3.72 1.35
N ASP A 279 26.78 -4.61 1.30
CA ASP A 279 26.60 -5.98 0.82
C ASP A 279 25.60 -6.77 1.66
N TRP A 280 25.66 -6.62 2.98
CA TRP A 280 24.67 -7.16 3.90
C TRP A 280 23.27 -6.61 3.64
N GLN A 281 23.12 -5.30 3.46
CA GLN A 281 21.84 -4.67 3.10
C GLN A 281 21.24 -5.29 1.84
N LEU A 282 22.04 -5.46 0.78
CA LEU A 282 21.58 -6.06 -0.47
C LEU A 282 21.11 -7.51 -0.26
N TYR A 283 21.83 -8.28 0.54
CA TYR A 283 21.44 -9.64 0.90
C TYR A 283 20.11 -9.68 1.67
N ARG A 284 19.91 -8.79 2.64
CA ARG A 284 18.66 -8.68 3.40
C ARG A 284 17.50 -8.17 2.55
N ARG A 285 17.76 -7.29 1.59
CA ARG A 285 16.76 -6.85 0.60
C ARG A 285 16.26 -8.02 -0.26
N GLY A 286 17.07 -9.05 -0.48
CA GLY A 286 16.62 -10.29 -1.10
C GLY A 286 15.46 -10.93 -0.32
N ARG A 287 15.49 -10.96 1.02
CA ARG A 287 14.39 -11.45 1.87
C ARG A 287 13.12 -10.62 1.72
N TYR A 288 13.28 -9.30 1.64
CA TYR A 288 12.16 -8.39 1.38
C TYR A 288 11.50 -8.69 0.03
N ALA A 289 12.29 -8.85 -1.03
CA ALA A 289 11.79 -9.19 -2.37
C ALA A 289 11.11 -10.56 -2.39
N GLU A 290 11.68 -11.57 -1.72
CA GLU A 290 11.07 -12.90 -1.59
C GLU A 290 9.67 -12.81 -0.97
N PHE A 291 9.49 -12.04 0.12
CA PHE A 291 8.18 -11.89 0.74
C PHE A 291 7.18 -11.28 -0.24
N ASN A 292 7.52 -10.16 -0.85
CA ASN A 292 6.60 -9.44 -1.75
C ASN A 292 6.20 -10.27 -2.98
N LEU A 293 7.13 -11.04 -3.55
CA LEU A 293 6.84 -11.83 -4.76
C LEU A 293 6.15 -13.16 -4.46
N VAL A 294 6.41 -13.77 -3.30
CA VAL A 294 5.95 -15.15 -3.01
C VAL A 294 4.76 -15.18 -2.05
N TRP A 295 4.70 -14.25 -1.08
CA TRP A 295 3.75 -14.35 0.03
C TRP A 295 2.78 -13.17 0.15
N ASP A 296 3.11 -12.00 -0.43
CA ASP A 296 2.26 -10.83 -0.27
C ASP A 296 0.95 -10.93 -1.06
N ARG A 297 -0.15 -11.04 -0.31
CA ARG A 297 -1.50 -11.11 -0.90
C ARG A 297 -1.85 -9.86 -1.71
N GLY A 298 -1.35 -8.69 -1.29
CA GLY A 298 -1.57 -7.43 -2.01
C GLY A 298 -0.92 -7.41 -3.39
N THR A 299 0.33 -7.86 -3.47
CA THR A 299 1.05 -8.02 -4.75
C THR A 299 0.34 -9.02 -5.67
N HIS A 300 -0.01 -10.19 -5.15
CA HIS A 300 -0.72 -11.21 -5.94
C HIS A 300 -2.09 -10.71 -6.44
N PHE A 301 -2.88 -10.10 -5.56
CA PHE A 301 -4.17 -9.53 -5.94
C PHE A 301 -4.01 -8.45 -7.01
N GLY A 302 -3.07 -7.53 -6.83
CA GLY A 302 -2.80 -6.46 -7.79
C GLY A 302 -2.44 -6.99 -9.17
N LEU A 303 -1.53 -7.96 -9.26
CA LEU A 303 -1.13 -8.58 -10.53
C LEU A 303 -2.27 -9.37 -11.18
N GLN A 304 -3.02 -10.16 -10.40
CA GLN A 304 -4.14 -10.97 -10.89
C GLN A 304 -5.36 -10.14 -11.33
N SER A 305 -5.56 -8.97 -10.73
CA SER A 305 -6.66 -8.07 -11.07
C SER A 305 -6.33 -7.10 -12.22
N GLY A 306 -5.19 -7.29 -12.91
CA GLY A 306 -4.76 -6.40 -13.98
C GLY A 306 -4.34 -5.01 -13.50
N GLY A 307 -3.86 -4.91 -12.26
CA GLY A 307 -3.32 -3.66 -11.70
C GLY A 307 -2.06 -3.22 -12.47
N ARG A 308 -1.73 -1.92 -12.35
CA ARG A 308 -0.55 -1.36 -13.00
C ARG A 308 0.73 -1.98 -12.42
N THR A 309 1.44 -2.76 -13.22
CA THR A 309 2.63 -3.52 -12.81
C THR A 309 3.70 -2.63 -12.17
N GLU A 310 4.02 -1.47 -12.77
CA GLU A 310 5.02 -0.54 -12.24
C GLU A 310 4.66 -0.02 -10.85
N SER A 311 3.36 0.27 -10.62
CA SER A 311 2.87 0.74 -9.32
C SER A 311 2.85 -0.37 -8.26
N ILE A 312 2.67 -1.62 -8.66
CA ILE A 312 2.73 -2.78 -7.76
C ILE A 312 4.19 -3.11 -7.41
N LEU A 313 5.05 -3.22 -8.43
CA LEU A 313 6.45 -3.60 -8.26
C LEU A 313 7.36 -2.44 -7.83
N MET A 314 6.82 -1.22 -7.68
CA MET A 314 7.56 -0.13 -7.03
C MET A 314 8.02 -0.49 -5.62
N SER A 315 7.32 -1.42 -4.95
CA SER A 315 7.63 -1.92 -3.61
C SER A 315 8.97 -2.68 -3.53
N LEU A 316 9.48 -3.15 -4.66
CA LEU A 316 10.74 -3.88 -4.68
C LEU A 316 11.95 -2.94 -4.56
N PRO A 317 13.00 -3.35 -3.82
CA PRO A 317 14.25 -2.60 -3.75
C PRO A 317 14.92 -2.52 -5.13
N PRO A 318 15.67 -1.43 -5.43
CA PRO A 318 16.32 -1.26 -6.73
C PRO A 318 17.44 -2.27 -6.97
N LEU A 319 18.12 -2.71 -5.90
CA LEU A 319 19.20 -3.69 -5.93
C LEU A 319 19.00 -4.70 -4.81
N VAL A 320 19.23 -5.97 -5.14
CA VAL A 320 19.16 -7.11 -4.22
C VAL A 320 20.34 -8.07 -4.47
N ARG A 321 20.60 -8.94 -3.50
CA ARG A 321 21.58 -10.01 -3.62
C ARG A 321 21.04 -11.29 -3.01
N TRP A 322 21.31 -12.42 -3.65
CA TRP A 322 21.11 -13.76 -3.11
C TRP A 322 22.43 -14.50 -3.10
N ASP A 323 22.86 -14.90 -1.91
CA ASP A 323 24.04 -15.73 -1.71
C ASP A 323 23.62 -17.12 -1.26
N TYR A 324 24.24 -18.14 -1.84
CA TYR A 324 23.98 -19.52 -1.44
C TYR A 324 24.62 -19.81 -0.08
N GLY A 325 23.79 -20.22 0.90
CA GLY A 325 24.27 -20.66 2.21
C GLY A 325 24.93 -19.60 3.09
N ARG A 326 24.69 -18.30 2.84
CA ARG A 326 25.25 -17.22 3.68
C ARG A 326 24.67 -17.26 5.08
N VAL A 327 25.54 -17.37 6.07
CA VAL A 327 25.22 -17.33 7.51
C VAL A 327 26.10 -16.27 8.16
N PRO A 328 25.53 -15.31 8.92
CA PRO A 328 26.32 -14.33 9.67
C PRO A 328 27.18 -14.99 10.72
N ALA A 329 28.41 -14.51 10.89
CA ALA A 329 29.32 -15.01 11.90
C ALA A 329 28.81 -14.72 13.32
N PRO A 330 28.90 -15.68 14.27
CA PRO A 330 28.50 -15.44 15.65
C PRO A 330 29.18 -14.20 16.25
N GLY A 331 28.43 -13.40 17.01
CA GLY A 331 28.93 -12.20 17.66
C GLY A 331 28.93 -10.92 16.81
N THR A 332 28.67 -11.02 15.49
CA THR A 332 28.54 -9.85 14.62
C THR A 332 27.16 -9.16 14.79
N GLU A 333 27.05 -7.90 14.37
CA GLU A 333 25.76 -7.17 14.36
C GLU A 333 24.73 -7.84 13.43
N GLU A 334 25.19 -8.41 12.31
CA GLU A 334 24.37 -9.20 11.39
C GLU A 334 23.81 -10.45 12.06
N HIS A 335 24.60 -11.13 12.88
CA HIS A 335 24.14 -12.29 13.67
C HIS A 335 23.13 -11.84 14.74
N ARG A 336 23.39 -10.73 15.44
CA ARG A 336 22.47 -10.16 16.43
C ARG A 336 21.12 -9.77 15.82
N LEU A 337 21.09 -9.33 14.55
CA LEU A 337 19.83 -9.06 13.88
C LEU A 337 18.92 -10.31 13.92
N HIS A 338 19.47 -11.50 13.62
CA HIS A 338 18.70 -12.76 13.63
C HIS A 338 18.32 -13.21 15.05
N THR A 339 19.26 -13.15 15.98
CA THR A 339 19.04 -13.70 17.33
C THR A 339 18.20 -12.82 18.23
N ASP A 340 18.28 -11.50 18.08
CA ASP A 340 17.72 -10.54 19.03
C ASP A 340 16.51 -9.78 18.46
N PHE A 341 16.49 -9.53 17.13
CA PHE A 341 15.50 -8.64 16.51
C PHE A 341 14.50 -9.35 15.61
N LEU A 342 14.92 -10.32 14.80
CA LEU A 342 14.01 -11.05 13.90
C LEU A 342 13.24 -12.14 14.63
N ARG A 343 12.56 -11.75 15.68
CA ARG A 343 11.65 -12.59 16.47
C ARG A 343 10.56 -11.72 17.11
N PRO A 344 9.36 -12.23 17.35
CA PRO A 344 8.33 -11.49 18.07
C PRO A 344 8.83 -11.06 19.46
N ARG A 345 8.72 -9.76 19.76
CA ARG A 345 9.04 -9.16 21.08
C ARG A 345 8.03 -8.05 21.39
N ASP A 346 7.78 -7.83 22.66
CA ASP A 346 6.92 -6.76 23.13
C ASP A 346 7.72 -5.45 23.25
N TRP A 347 8.14 -4.93 22.09
CA TRP A 347 9.01 -3.76 21.97
C TRP A 347 8.45 -2.52 22.66
N ALA A 348 7.14 -2.30 22.62
CA ALA A 348 6.51 -1.14 23.23
C ALA A 348 6.62 -1.14 24.77
N ASP A 349 6.84 -2.29 25.40
CA ASP A 349 6.91 -2.46 26.85
C ASP A 349 8.35 -2.40 27.40
N LEU A 350 9.34 -2.37 26.54
CA LEU A 350 10.74 -2.18 26.95
C LEU A 350 10.95 -0.76 27.49
N ALA A 351 11.87 -0.61 28.46
CA ALA A 351 12.12 0.64 29.17
C ALA A 351 12.73 1.76 28.28
#